data_7acc24cae0c4b21b04fad1b91b5d6ab2
#
_entry.id   7acc24cae0c4b21b04fad1b91b5d6ab2
#
_cell.length_a   1.000
_cell.length_b   1.000
_cell.length_c   1.000
_cell.angle_alpha   90.00
_cell.angle_beta   90.00
_cell.angle_gamma   90.00
#
_symmetry.space_group_name_H-M   'P 1'
#
loop_
_entity.id
_entity.type
_entity.pdbx_description
1 polymer ?
#
loop_
_entity_poly.entity_id
_entity_poly.type
_entity_poly.pdbx_seq_one_letter_code
_entity_poly.pdbx_strand_id
1 'polypeptide(L)'
;MLFQGMRKQHRIRQAGLDSEAADKAVEVALNDMRVELVQAFLDVLGLRERIKASEAQVANTREQIAITDALVEGGRVARAELLTLQAQLAQEEFNLTDVRNQHDQRKLALGRAMQLDLQDIYTFDIVAPAIGGMSIVEPTSSAERILENVLANNPAYKRAELNVASSEQSLSIARAGVIPSLSFSAAAGSGYSGLTQRTVGEPVQGAPIPVGATASGELVFVPNEINTFETVPFGDQLEQNFNQSVSLTLSLPIFNNMANRTQIAQGRIRAEQSHNRMLAVRNDLQRNVLDALVAQRAAYRQFESATKAVDAGTLALEYAQERFAQGIITSIELSTAKAQLNRNQAEQINAKYQYVMASKYLDILQGIPVTL
;
A
#
# COMPACT_ATOMS: atom_id res chain seq x y z
N MET A 1 -25.08 -2.64 30.67
CA MET A 1 -25.69 -1.41 30.09
C MET A 1 -26.81 -1.81 29.17
N LEU A 2 -28.02 -1.28 29.39
CA LEU A 2 -29.19 -1.55 28.55
C LEU A 2 -29.36 -0.51 27.42
N PHE A 3 -29.02 0.74 27.71
CA PHE A 3 -29.13 1.86 26.75
C PHE A 3 -28.03 2.89 27.00
N GLN A 4 -27.44 3.45 25.92
CA GLN A 4 -26.39 4.48 25.95
C GLN A 4 -26.53 5.46 24.76
N GLY A 5 -27.72 5.90 24.43
CA GLY A 5 -27.92 6.80 23.31
C GLY A 5 -27.45 6.24 21.96
N MET A 6 -27.63 4.94 21.72
CA MET A 6 -27.18 4.22 20.51
C MET A 6 -25.65 4.14 20.32
N ARG A 7 -24.84 4.52 21.33
CA ARG A 7 -23.37 4.55 21.25
C ARG A 7 -22.79 3.21 20.79
N LYS A 8 -23.33 2.09 21.31
CA LYS A 8 -22.88 0.74 20.93
C LYS A 8 -23.10 0.47 19.45
N GLN A 9 -24.27 0.82 18.92
CA GLN A 9 -24.63 0.64 17.52
C GLN A 9 -23.73 1.47 16.60
N HIS A 10 -23.49 2.75 16.96
CA HIS A 10 -22.57 3.61 16.21
C HIS A 10 -21.14 3.09 16.23
N ARG A 11 -20.66 2.53 17.36
CA ARG A 11 -19.34 1.89 17.43
C ARG A 11 -19.24 0.66 16.56
N ILE A 12 -20.28 -0.19 16.53
CA ILE A 12 -20.29 -1.38 15.65
C ILE A 12 -20.25 -0.95 14.18
N ARG A 13 -21.06 0.06 13.80
CA ARG A 13 -21.02 0.60 12.43
C ARG A 13 -19.67 1.22 12.09
N GLN A 14 -19.09 1.98 13.00
CA GLN A 14 -17.76 2.55 12.83
C GLN A 14 -16.71 1.46 12.59
N ALA A 15 -16.69 0.43 13.44
CA ALA A 15 -15.76 -0.69 13.30
C ALA A 15 -15.93 -1.45 11.96
N GLY A 16 -17.17 -1.59 11.47
CA GLY A 16 -17.44 -2.14 10.15
C GLY A 16 -16.86 -1.28 9.03
N LEU A 17 -17.11 0.04 9.06
CA LEU A 17 -16.54 0.98 8.09
C LEU A 17 -15.01 1.02 8.14
N ASP A 18 -14.42 0.96 9.33
CA ASP A 18 -12.96 0.93 9.50
C ASP A 18 -12.35 -0.37 8.92
N SER A 19 -13.05 -1.51 9.07
CA SER A 19 -12.65 -2.78 8.45
C SER A 19 -12.71 -2.70 6.92
N GLU A 20 -13.82 -2.20 6.36
CA GLU A 20 -13.94 -2.02 4.91
C GLU A 20 -12.89 -1.03 4.37
N ALA A 21 -12.59 0.04 5.12
CA ALA A 21 -11.53 0.99 4.74
C ALA A 21 -10.13 0.33 4.78
N ALA A 22 -9.89 -0.61 5.70
CA ALA A 22 -8.66 -1.38 5.76
C ALA A 22 -8.53 -2.34 4.57
N ASP A 23 -9.62 -3.00 4.15
CA ASP A 23 -9.64 -3.82 2.94
C ASP A 23 -9.30 -2.98 1.71
N LYS A 24 -9.88 -1.77 1.60
CA LYS A 24 -9.52 -0.84 0.50
C LYS A 24 -8.08 -0.34 0.59
N ALA A 25 -7.49 -0.27 1.79
CA ALA A 25 -6.07 0.06 1.93
C ALA A 25 -5.16 -1.05 1.35
N VAL A 26 -5.54 -2.32 1.49
CA VAL A 26 -4.84 -3.44 0.85
C VAL A 26 -4.95 -3.34 -0.67
N GLU A 27 -6.13 -3.04 -1.21
CA GLU A 27 -6.32 -2.85 -2.65
C GLU A 27 -5.46 -1.68 -3.20
N VAL A 28 -5.32 -0.58 -2.46
CA VAL A 28 -4.43 0.54 -2.82
C VAL A 28 -2.99 0.05 -2.89
N ALA A 29 -2.50 -0.63 -1.85
CA ALA A 29 -1.13 -1.15 -1.83
C ALA A 29 -0.87 -2.15 -2.98
N LEU A 30 -1.87 -2.99 -3.30
CA LEU A 30 -1.79 -3.89 -4.46
C LEU A 30 -1.72 -3.12 -5.79
N ASN A 31 -2.44 -2.01 -5.93
CA ASN A 31 -2.37 -1.18 -7.14
C ASN A 31 -1.01 -0.49 -7.27
N ASP A 32 -0.46 0.04 -6.17
CA ASP A 32 0.88 0.63 -6.17
C ASP A 32 1.93 -0.41 -6.58
N MET A 33 1.85 -1.62 -6.02
CA MET A 33 2.73 -2.73 -6.40
C MET A 33 2.55 -3.15 -7.87
N ARG A 34 1.31 -3.16 -8.39
CA ARG A 34 1.05 -3.44 -9.81
C ARG A 34 1.74 -2.42 -10.72
N VAL A 35 1.66 -1.13 -10.38
CA VAL A 35 2.33 -0.07 -11.14
C VAL A 35 3.85 -0.31 -11.17
N GLU A 36 4.45 -0.58 -10.00
CA GLU A 36 5.88 -0.85 -9.87
C GLU A 36 6.31 -2.10 -10.68
N LEU A 37 5.56 -3.20 -10.56
CA LEU A 37 5.85 -4.43 -11.30
C LEU A 37 5.70 -4.26 -12.81
N VAL A 38 4.67 -3.58 -13.27
CA VAL A 38 4.47 -3.30 -14.71
C VAL A 38 5.61 -2.44 -15.24
N GLN A 39 6.01 -1.40 -14.52
CA GLN A 39 7.14 -0.55 -14.91
C GLN A 39 8.42 -1.36 -14.99
N ALA A 40 8.76 -2.12 -13.95
CA ALA A 40 9.97 -2.94 -13.92
C ALA A 40 9.98 -4.00 -15.02
N PHE A 41 8.84 -4.62 -15.30
CA PHE A 41 8.69 -5.60 -16.37
C PHE A 41 8.90 -4.98 -17.77
N LEU A 42 8.27 -3.84 -18.03
CA LEU A 42 8.42 -3.12 -19.31
C LEU A 42 9.83 -2.59 -19.51
N ASP A 43 10.51 -2.14 -18.45
CA ASP A 43 11.92 -1.74 -18.50
C ASP A 43 12.81 -2.90 -18.97
N VAL A 44 12.61 -4.12 -18.43
CA VAL A 44 13.38 -5.31 -18.86
C VAL A 44 13.08 -5.69 -20.30
N LEU A 45 11.82 -5.64 -20.72
CA LEU A 45 11.44 -5.90 -22.12
C LEU A 45 12.05 -4.89 -23.09
N GLY A 46 12.01 -3.60 -22.74
CA GLY A 46 12.63 -2.54 -23.55
C GLY A 46 14.13 -2.72 -23.70
N LEU A 47 14.82 -3.10 -22.62
CA LEU A 47 16.24 -3.41 -22.68
C LEU A 47 16.54 -4.68 -23.49
N ARG A 48 15.68 -5.70 -23.44
CA ARG A 48 15.79 -6.90 -24.28
C ARG A 48 15.68 -6.58 -25.78
N GLU A 49 14.78 -5.68 -26.17
CA GLU A 49 14.70 -5.20 -27.57
C GLU A 49 15.95 -4.40 -27.95
N ARG A 50 16.46 -3.57 -27.06
CA ARG A 50 17.72 -2.82 -27.27
C ARG A 50 18.93 -3.74 -27.42
N ILE A 51 19.03 -4.83 -26.64
CA ILE A 51 20.08 -5.84 -26.80
C ILE A 51 20.03 -6.42 -28.20
N LYS A 52 18.86 -6.86 -28.67
CA LYS A 52 18.69 -7.41 -30.03
C LYS A 52 19.12 -6.42 -31.11
N ALA A 53 18.73 -5.15 -30.98
CA ALA A 53 19.14 -4.11 -31.93
C ALA A 53 20.66 -3.90 -31.90
N SER A 54 21.29 -3.87 -30.72
CA SER A 54 22.73 -3.71 -30.55
C SER A 54 23.52 -4.94 -31.06
N GLU A 55 23.01 -6.15 -30.87
CA GLU A 55 23.59 -7.39 -31.42
C GLU A 55 23.57 -7.40 -32.95
N ALA A 56 22.44 -7.00 -33.54
CA ALA A 56 22.37 -6.86 -35.01
C ALA A 56 23.34 -5.81 -35.54
N GLN A 57 23.53 -4.70 -34.81
CA GLN A 57 24.46 -3.65 -35.13
C GLN A 57 25.90 -4.19 -35.14
N VAL A 58 26.32 -4.88 -34.06
CA VAL A 58 27.66 -5.49 -33.95
C VAL A 58 27.89 -6.52 -35.07
N ALA A 59 26.89 -7.35 -35.40
CA ALA A 59 26.98 -8.33 -36.48
C ALA A 59 27.17 -7.63 -37.83
N ASN A 60 26.39 -6.58 -38.14
CA ASN A 60 26.51 -5.81 -39.37
C ASN A 60 27.88 -5.11 -39.49
N THR A 61 28.45 -4.61 -38.40
CA THR A 61 29.78 -3.97 -38.42
C THR A 61 30.88 -4.97 -38.60
N ARG A 62 30.76 -6.19 -38.04
CA ARG A 62 31.71 -7.30 -38.28
C ARG A 62 31.72 -7.73 -39.76
N GLU A 63 30.54 -7.84 -40.37
CA GLU A 63 30.45 -8.15 -41.81
C GLU A 63 31.08 -7.04 -42.65
N GLN A 64 30.84 -5.77 -42.32
CA GLN A 64 31.44 -4.62 -42.99
C GLN A 64 32.99 -4.63 -42.90
N ILE A 65 33.53 -5.01 -41.73
CA ILE A 65 34.98 -5.16 -41.53
C ILE A 65 35.53 -6.22 -42.46
N ALA A 66 34.88 -7.40 -42.56
CA ALA A 66 35.33 -8.48 -43.44
C ALA A 66 35.35 -8.04 -44.93
N ILE A 67 34.32 -7.30 -45.38
CA ILE A 67 34.27 -6.74 -46.75
C ILE A 67 35.41 -5.72 -46.96
N THR A 68 35.57 -4.81 -45.99
CA THR A 68 36.59 -3.74 -46.10
C THR A 68 38.02 -4.29 -46.07
N ASP A 69 38.26 -5.33 -45.26
CA ASP A 69 39.59 -6.01 -45.19
C ASP A 69 39.98 -6.59 -46.54
N ALA A 70 39.07 -7.30 -47.21
CA ALA A 70 39.28 -7.80 -48.59
C ALA A 70 39.55 -6.67 -49.61
N LEU A 71 38.92 -5.52 -49.46
CA LEU A 71 39.15 -4.35 -50.31
C LEU A 71 40.50 -3.68 -50.04
N VAL A 72 40.97 -3.66 -48.80
CA VAL A 72 42.30 -3.18 -48.42
C VAL A 72 43.41 -4.11 -48.97
N GLU A 73 43.24 -5.44 -48.85
CA GLU A 73 44.15 -6.41 -49.46
C GLU A 73 44.23 -6.26 -50.98
N GLY A 74 43.12 -5.97 -51.62
CA GLY A 74 43.07 -5.67 -53.06
C GLY A 74 43.58 -4.28 -53.44
N GLY A 75 44.04 -3.46 -52.49
CA GLY A 75 44.57 -2.11 -52.73
C GLY A 75 43.52 -1.08 -53.15
N ARG A 76 42.23 -1.38 -52.96
CA ARG A 76 41.09 -0.51 -53.37
C ARG A 76 40.66 0.49 -52.32
N VAL A 77 40.98 0.26 -51.04
CA VAL A 77 40.61 1.09 -49.90
C VAL A 77 41.83 1.25 -48.98
N ALA A 78 41.95 2.40 -48.34
CA ALA A 78 43.05 2.69 -47.43
C ALA A 78 42.91 1.89 -46.12
N ARG A 79 44.02 1.41 -45.55
CA ARG A 79 44.05 0.71 -44.27
C ARG A 79 43.46 1.52 -43.10
N ALA A 80 43.50 2.84 -43.20
CA ALA A 80 42.89 3.73 -42.20
C ALA A 80 41.37 3.52 -42.08
N GLU A 81 40.65 3.21 -43.16
CA GLU A 81 39.21 2.90 -43.15
C GLU A 81 38.92 1.63 -42.33
N LEU A 82 39.75 0.57 -42.50
CA LEU A 82 39.61 -0.65 -41.70
C LEU A 82 39.82 -0.38 -40.22
N LEU A 83 40.83 0.40 -39.83
CA LEU A 83 41.07 0.77 -38.44
C LEU A 83 39.93 1.58 -37.85
N THR A 84 39.30 2.45 -38.63
CA THR A 84 38.13 3.23 -38.21
C THR A 84 36.93 2.30 -37.91
N LEU A 85 36.66 1.32 -38.75
CA LEU A 85 35.61 0.33 -38.53
C LEU A 85 35.88 -0.60 -37.34
N GLN A 86 37.15 -0.97 -37.10
CA GLN A 86 37.55 -1.73 -35.92
C GLN A 86 37.33 -0.93 -34.63
N ALA A 87 37.71 0.35 -34.64
CA ALA A 87 37.44 1.24 -33.49
C ALA A 87 35.92 1.40 -33.21
N GLN A 88 35.13 1.51 -34.29
CA GLN A 88 33.66 1.56 -34.19
C GLN A 88 33.10 0.24 -33.62
N LEU A 89 33.58 -0.92 -34.08
CA LEU A 89 33.19 -2.22 -33.55
C LEU A 89 33.43 -2.30 -32.04
N ALA A 90 34.63 -1.91 -31.59
CA ALA A 90 34.97 -1.91 -30.15
C ALA A 90 34.00 -1.01 -29.33
N GLN A 91 33.61 0.15 -29.88
CA GLN A 91 32.63 1.02 -29.24
C GLN A 91 31.22 0.40 -29.19
N GLU A 92 30.82 -0.29 -30.27
CA GLU A 92 29.50 -0.97 -30.32
C GLU A 92 29.44 -2.16 -29.36
N GLU A 93 30.52 -2.94 -29.24
CA GLU A 93 30.67 -4.05 -28.29
C GLU A 93 30.63 -3.53 -26.82
N PHE A 94 31.28 -2.39 -26.57
CA PHE A 94 31.17 -1.73 -25.26
C PHE A 94 29.72 -1.32 -24.95
N ASN A 95 29.04 -0.69 -25.91
CA ASN A 95 27.64 -0.27 -25.75
C ASN A 95 26.70 -1.48 -25.53
N LEU A 96 26.92 -2.59 -26.28
CA LEU A 96 26.17 -3.82 -26.10
C LEU A 96 26.36 -4.40 -24.68
N THR A 97 27.62 -4.38 -24.20
CA THR A 97 27.91 -4.84 -22.83
C THR A 97 27.21 -3.97 -21.78
N ASP A 98 27.21 -2.66 -21.98
CA ASP A 98 26.50 -1.73 -21.07
C ASP A 98 24.98 -1.99 -21.05
N VAL A 99 24.35 -2.17 -22.20
CA VAL A 99 22.91 -2.49 -22.28
C VAL A 99 22.61 -3.84 -21.64
N ARG A 100 23.47 -4.85 -21.79
CA ARG A 100 23.33 -6.16 -21.11
C ARG A 100 23.42 -6.01 -19.59
N ASN A 101 24.40 -5.24 -19.11
CA ASN A 101 24.52 -4.95 -17.67
C ASN A 101 23.28 -4.22 -17.11
N GLN A 102 22.74 -3.25 -17.84
CA GLN A 102 21.52 -2.57 -17.48
C GLN A 102 20.32 -3.54 -17.44
N HIS A 103 20.19 -4.41 -18.43
CA HIS A 103 19.17 -5.46 -18.47
C HIS A 103 19.24 -6.37 -17.24
N ASP A 104 20.44 -6.87 -16.92
CA ASP A 104 20.62 -7.77 -15.78
C ASP A 104 20.30 -7.07 -14.44
N GLN A 105 20.70 -5.80 -14.29
CA GLN A 105 20.34 -5.00 -13.12
C GLN A 105 18.82 -4.81 -13.00
N ARG A 106 18.12 -4.50 -14.09
CA ARG A 106 16.67 -4.35 -14.10
C ARG A 106 15.95 -5.68 -13.87
N LYS A 107 16.46 -6.76 -14.45
CA LYS A 107 15.98 -8.11 -14.20
C LYS A 107 16.09 -8.49 -12.71
N LEU A 108 17.24 -8.23 -12.09
CA LEU A 108 17.42 -8.42 -10.64
C LEU A 108 16.49 -7.54 -9.81
N ALA A 109 16.24 -6.30 -10.22
CA ALA A 109 15.29 -5.41 -9.54
C ALA A 109 13.87 -5.95 -9.61
N LEU A 110 13.44 -6.44 -10.76
CA LEU A 110 12.14 -7.11 -10.94
C LEU A 110 12.02 -8.36 -10.06
N GLY A 111 13.05 -9.22 -10.03
CA GLY A 111 13.06 -10.43 -9.19
C GLY A 111 12.93 -10.08 -7.69
N ARG A 112 13.58 -9.00 -7.25
CA ARG A 112 13.43 -8.50 -5.87
C ARG A 112 12.04 -7.96 -5.60
N ALA A 113 11.45 -7.22 -6.53
CA ALA A 113 10.07 -6.73 -6.40
C ALA A 113 9.05 -7.88 -6.31
N MET A 114 9.31 -9.00 -7.00
CA MET A 114 8.54 -10.25 -6.90
C MET A 114 8.88 -11.09 -5.67
N GLN A 115 9.84 -10.67 -4.84
CA GLN A 115 10.33 -11.41 -3.65
C GLN A 115 10.80 -12.83 -3.97
N LEU A 116 11.45 -13.02 -5.13
CA LEU A 116 12.06 -14.31 -5.50
C LEU A 116 13.24 -14.65 -4.60
N ASP A 117 13.40 -15.92 -4.28
CA ASP A 117 14.53 -16.42 -3.53
C ASP A 117 15.84 -16.27 -4.32
N LEU A 118 16.98 -16.25 -3.60
CA LEU A 118 18.31 -16.05 -4.21
C LEU A 118 18.62 -17.05 -5.32
N GLN A 119 18.14 -18.27 -5.25
CA GLN A 119 18.34 -19.29 -6.30
C GLN A 119 17.51 -18.99 -7.56
N ASP A 120 16.28 -18.56 -7.36
CA ASP A 120 15.33 -18.30 -8.46
C ASP A 120 15.64 -16.97 -9.16
N ILE A 121 16.12 -15.95 -8.42
CA ILE A 121 16.37 -14.61 -8.94
C ILE A 121 17.45 -14.57 -10.05
N TYR A 122 18.37 -15.55 -10.08
CA TYR A 122 19.37 -15.65 -11.14
C TYR A 122 18.91 -16.49 -12.34
N THR A 123 17.96 -17.39 -12.14
CA THR A 123 17.54 -18.38 -13.14
C THR A 123 16.25 -18.03 -13.85
N PHE A 124 15.38 -17.17 -13.24
CA PHE A 124 14.11 -16.81 -13.87
C PHE A 124 14.33 -16.09 -15.20
N ASP A 125 13.47 -16.34 -16.16
CA ASP A 125 13.42 -15.60 -17.42
C ASP A 125 12.01 -15.03 -17.62
N ILE A 126 11.94 -13.96 -18.40
CA ILE A 126 10.71 -13.26 -18.71
C ILE A 126 10.24 -13.72 -20.08
N VAL A 127 9.03 -14.27 -20.11
CA VAL A 127 8.35 -14.53 -21.38
C VAL A 127 7.77 -13.22 -21.88
N ALA A 128 8.29 -12.73 -23.01
CA ALA A 128 7.69 -11.56 -23.63
C ALA A 128 6.27 -11.94 -24.12
N PRO A 129 5.21 -11.31 -23.62
CA PRO A 129 3.89 -11.47 -24.21
C PRO A 129 3.99 -11.08 -25.68
N ALA A 130 3.12 -11.62 -26.52
CA ALA A 130 3.06 -11.24 -27.94
C ALA A 130 2.59 -9.76 -28.02
N ILE A 131 3.50 -8.83 -27.66
CA ILE A 131 3.25 -7.36 -27.74
C ILE A 131 2.97 -6.95 -29.20
N GLY A 132 3.22 -7.84 -30.18
CA GLY A 132 2.79 -7.67 -31.55
C GLY A 132 1.27 -7.57 -31.76
N GLY A 133 0.47 -7.88 -30.74
CA GLY A 133 -0.99 -7.66 -30.74
C GLY A 133 -1.45 -6.38 -30.06
N MET A 134 -0.56 -5.65 -29.37
CA MET A 134 -0.90 -4.38 -28.76
C MET A 134 -0.78 -3.28 -29.82
N SER A 135 -1.88 -3.04 -30.55
CA SER A 135 -1.93 -1.95 -31.51
C SER A 135 -1.75 -0.62 -30.78
N ILE A 136 -0.62 0.05 -31.03
CA ILE A 136 -0.41 1.42 -30.59
C ILE A 136 -1.37 2.30 -31.39
N VAL A 137 -2.46 2.71 -30.77
CA VAL A 137 -3.55 3.47 -31.41
C VAL A 137 -3.61 4.85 -30.77
N GLU A 138 -4.00 5.84 -31.57
CA GLU A 138 -4.18 7.19 -31.05
C GLU A 138 -5.21 7.20 -29.90
N PRO A 139 -4.86 7.76 -28.72
CA PRO A 139 -5.77 7.83 -27.59
C PRO A 139 -6.96 8.77 -27.89
N THR A 140 -8.17 8.22 -27.96
CA THR A 140 -9.40 8.97 -28.24
C THR A 140 -10.28 9.21 -27.00
N SER A 141 -9.91 8.63 -25.85
CA SER A 141 -10.71 8.71 -24.63
C SER A 141 -10.75 10.13 -24.05
N SER A 142 -11.95 10.58 -23.60
CA SER A 142 -12.09 11.86 -22.92
C SER A 142 -11.64 11.75 -21.46
N ALA A 143 -11.02 12.82 -20.93
CA ALA A 143 -10.56 12.89 -19.55
C ALA A 143 -11.72 12.76 -18.56
N GLU A 144 -12.88 13.32 -18.89
CA GLU A 144 -14.08 13.31 -18.05
C GLU A 144 -14.57 11.86 -17.83
N ARG A 145 -14.66 11.08 -18.91
CA ARG A 145 -15.13 9.69 -18.84
C ARG A 145 -14.17 8.80 -18.06
N ILE A 146 -12.87 9.00 -18.24
CA ILE A 146 -11.86 8.26 -17.47
C ILE A 146 -11.94 8.64 -16.00
N LEU A 147 -12.07 9.93 -15.67
CA LEU A 147 -12.18 10.40 -14.29
C LEU A 147 -13.44 9.84 -13.61
N GLU A 148 -14.57 9.81 -14.32
CA GLU A 148 -15.81 9.21 -13.81
C GLU A 148 -15.60 7.73 -13.45
N ASN A 149 -14.97 6.94 -14.33
CA ASN A 149 -14.65 5.55 -14.06
C ASN A 149 -13.66 5.39 -12.88
N VAL A 150 -12.65 6.25 -12.79
CA VAL A 150 -11.67 6.24 -11.69
C VAL A 150 -12.38 6.53 -10.36
N LEU A 151 -13.21 7.57 -10.27
CA LEU A 151 -13.92 7.88 -9.04
C LEU A 151 -14.92 6.76 -8.65
N ALA A 152 -15.50 6.07 -9.64
CA ALA A 152 -16.39 4.94 -9.37
C ALA A 152 -15.67 3.69 -8.85
N ASN A 153 -14.44 3.41 -9.28
CA ASN A 153 -13.78 2.12 -9.05
C ASN A 153 -12.48 2.18 -8.24
N ASN A 154 -11.82 3.35 -8.15
CA ASN A 154 -10.52 3.48 -7.52
C ASN A 154 -10.58 3.23 -6.00
N PRO A 155 -9.78 2.28 -5.47
CA PRO A 155 -9.84 1.92 -4.05
C PRO A 155 -9.38 3.05 -3.12
N ALA A 156 -8.50 3.96 -3.55
CA ALA A 156 -8.06 5.09 -2.73
C ALA A 156 -9.19 6.08 -2.47
N TYR A 157 -10.03 6.35 -3.49
CA TYR A 157 -11.21 7.20 -3.33
C TYR A 157 -12.28 6.52 -2.46
N LYS A 158 -12.55 5.23 -2.70
CA LYS A 158 -13.48 4.44 -1.88
C LYS A 158 -13.06 4.40 -0.40
N ARG A 159 -11.77 4.19 -0.15
CA ARG A 159 -11.21 4.28 1.20
C ARG A 159 -11.45 5.64 1.85
N ALA A 160 -11.26 6.72 1.09
CA ALA A 160 -11.50 8.07 1.59
C ALA A 160 -12.98 8.32 1.92
N GLU A 161 -13.92 7.82 1.11
CA GLU A 161 -15.37 7.86 1.39
C GLU A 161 -15.71 7.10 2.67
N LEU A 162 -15.19 5.89 2.86
CA LEU A 162 -15.38 5.09 4.07
C LEU A 162 -14.82 5.78 5.31
N ASN A 163 -13.68 6.45 5.21
CA ASN A 163 -13.10 7.22 6.31
C ASN A 163 -13.97 8.44 6.68
N VAL A 164 -14.63 9.09 5.73
CA VAL A 164 -15.62 10.14 6.00
C VAL A 164 -16.79 9.55 6.78
N ALA A 165 -17.40 8.46 6.28
CA ALA A 165 -18.51 7.78 6.94
C ALA A 165 -18.15 7.30 8.36
N SER A 166 -16.94 6.78 8.58
CA SER A 166 -16.44 6.40 9.91
C SER A 166 -16.33 7.60 10.85
N SER A 167 -15.80 8.73 10.36
CA SER A 167 -15.67 9.96 11.17
C SER A 167 -17.03 10.56 11.55
N GLU A 168 -18.07 10.42 10.72
CA GLU A 168 -19.44 10.79 11.03
C GLU A 168 -20.05 9.89 12.11
N GLN A 169 -19.75 8.57 12.10
CA GLN A 169 -20.11 7.69 13.20
C GLN A 169 -19.41 8.09 14.50
N SER A 170 -18.14 8.50 14.44
CA SER A 170 -17.39 9.02 15.58
C SER A 170 -18.05 10.28 16.17
N LEU A 171 -18.55 11.19 15.35
CA LEU A 171 -19.34 12.35 15.78
C LEU A 171 -20.66 11.91 16.44
N SER A 172 -21.33 10.91 15.89
CA SER A 172 -22.56 10.36 16.45
C SER A 172 -22.33 9.71 17.83
N ILE A 173 -21.19 9.02 18.01
CA ILE A 173 -20.74 8.49 19.30
C ILE A 173 -20.51 9.62 20.32
N ALA A 174 -19.89 10.72 19.89
CA ALA A 174 -19.70 11.88 20.77
C ALA A 174 -21.05 12.51 21.18
N ARG A 175 -22.01 12.64 20.26
CA ARG A 175 -23.37 13.12 20.53
C ARG A 175 -24.12 12.23 21.49
N ALA A 176 -23.91 10.91 21.47
CA ALA A 176 -24.50 9.97 22.41
C ALA A 176 -24.09 10.25 23.86
N GLY A 177 -23.01 11.00 24.10
CA GLY A 177 -22.55 11.38 25.44
C GLY A 177 -23.45 12.36 26.19
N VAL A 178 -24.36 13.07 25.50
CA VAL A 178 -25.36 13.98 26.13
C VAL A 178 -26.71 13.31 26.34
N ILE A 179 -26.91 12.07 25.87
CA ILE A 179 -28.14 11.31 25.99
C ILE A 179 -28.11 10.50 27.29
N PRO A 180 -29.26 10.35 28.02
CA PRO A 180 -29.32 9.50 29.19
C PRO A 180 -28.87 8.07 28.94
N SER A 181 -28.21 7.46 29.94
CA SER A 181 -27.85 6.06 29.91
C SER A 181 -28.56 5.25 30.95
N LEU A 182 -28.95 4.00 30.62
CA LEU A 182 -29.62 3.06 31.49
C LEU A 182 -28.75 1.83 31.66
N SER A 183 -28.40 1.53 32.91
CA SER A 183 -27.62 0.32 33.24
C SER A 183 -28.39 -0.60 34.16
N PHE A 184 -28.27 -1.86 33.97
CA PHE A 184 -28.71 -2.93 34.83
C PHE A 184 -27.49 -3.67 35.37
N SER A 185 -27.48 -3.88 36.69
CA SER A 185 -26.49 -4.76 37.31
C SER A 185 -27.18 -5.72 38.27
N ALA A 186 -26.71 -6.95 38.27
CA ALA A 186 -27.12 -7.96 39.24
C ALA A 186 -25.81 -8.58 39.78
N ALA A 187 -25.77 -8.73 41.12
CA ALA A 187 -24.67 -9.37 41.78
C ALA A 187 -25.20 -10.38 42.79
N ALA A 188 -24.54 -11.51 42.92
CA ALA A 188 -24.77 -12.46 43.97
C ALA A 188 -23.40 -12.80 44.56
N GLY A 189 -23.33 -12.86 45.87
CA GLY A 189 -22.07 -13.12 46.55
C GLY A 189 -22.31 -13.68 47.95
N SER A 190 -21.34 -14.39 48.49
CA SER A 190 -21.22 -14.81 49.86
C SER A 190 -19.78 -14.64 50.31
N GLY A 191 -19.57 -14.54 51.62
CA GLY A 191 -18.24 -14.35 52.18
C GLY A 191 -17.98 -15.34 53.34
N TYR A 192 -16.74 -15.74 53.47
CA TYR A 192 -16.23 -16.54 54.53
C TYR A 192 -15.10 -15.82 55.27
N SER A 193 -15.10 -15.92 56.61
CA SER A 193 -14.01 -15.45 57.45
C SER A 193 -13.71 -16.50 58.55
N GLY A 194 -12.46 -16.94 58.67
CA GLY A 194 -12.03 -17.85 59.72
C GLY A 194 -12.09 -17.26 61.12
N LEU A 195 -12.35 -15.96 61.23
CA LEU A 195 -12.50 -15.24 62.51
C LEU A 195 -13.94 -15.09 63.00
N THR A 196 -14.90 -15.45 62.14
CA THR A 196 -16.34 -15.35 62.54
C THR A 196 -16.68 -16.44 63.53
N GLN A 197 -17.08 -16.01 64.69
CA GLN A 197 -17.45 -16.89 65.79
C GLN A 197 -18.91 -16.71 66.16
N ARG A 198 -19.55 -17.78 66.62
CA ARG A 198 -20.89 -17.75 67.24
C ARG A 198 -20.81 -18.21 68.73
N THR A 199 -21.65 -17.65 69.53
CA THR A 199 -21.82 -18.15 70.93
C THR A 199 -22.51 -19.51 70.90
N VAL A 200 -21.96 -20.50 71.60
CA VAL A 200 -22.48 -21.85 71.66
C VAL A 200 -22.76 -22.19 73.09
N GLY A 201 -23.96 -22.76 73.36
CA GLY A 201 -24.38 -23.16 74.69
C GLY A 201 -24.92 -22.01 75.57
N GLU A 202 -25.40 -22.32 76.75
CA GLU A 202 -25.80 -21.31 77.72
C GLU A 202 -24.56 -20.68 78.36
N PRO A 203 -24.60 -19.35 78.67
CA PRO A 203 -23.48 -18.72 79.36
C PRO A 203 -23.18 -19.43 80.67
N VAL A 204 -21.93 -19.78 80.87
CA VAL A 204 -21.47 -20.41 82.13
C VAL A 204 -21.21 -19.29 83.17
N GLN A 205 -21.81 -19.42 84.35
CA GLN A 205 -21.52 -18.47 85.43
C GLN A 205 -20.06 -18.59 85.91
N GLY A 206 -19.33 -17.55 85.65
CA GLY A 206 -17.97 -17.34 86.10
C GLY A 206 -17.94 -16.82 87.55
N ALA A 207 -16.74 -16.68 88.15
CA ALA A 207 -16.57 -16.03 89.41
C ALA A 207 -17.13 -14.59 89.39
N PRO A 208 -17.96 -14.17 90.32
CA PRO A 208 -18.52 -12.78 90.34
C PRO A 208 -17.40 -11.71 90.32
N ILE A 209 -17.56 -10.67 89.46
CA ILE A 209 -16.58 -9.63 89.36
C ILE A 209 -16.94 -8.46 90.29
N PRO A 210 -16.00 -8.00 91.12
CA PRO A 210 -16.23 -6.87 91.98
C PRO A 210 -16.27 -5.60 91.11
N VAL A 211 -17.38 -4.82 91.13
CA VAL A 211 -17.60 -3.58 90.37
C VAL A 211 -17.46 -2.30 91.17
N GLY A 212 -17.34 -2.42 92.49
CA GLY A 212 -17.19 -1.29 93.40
C GLY A 212 -17.28 -1.75 94.93
N ALA A 213 -17.18 -0.75 95.76
CA ALA A 213 -17.39 -1.00 97.25
C ALA A 213 -18.48 -0.01 97.73
N THR A 214 -19.30 -0.50 98.69
CA THR A 214 -20.28 0.38 99.38
C THR A 214 -19.55 1.36 100.29
N ALA A 215 -20.24 2.35 100.82
CA ALA A 215 -19.72 3.33 101.77
C ALA A 215 -19.23 2.69 103.08
N SER A 216 -19.62 1.44 103.36
CA SER A 216 -19.17 0.57 104.50
C SER A 216 -17.96 -0.29 104.16
N GLY A 217 -17.42 -0.24 102.92
CA GLY A 217 -16.26 -1.03 102.49
C GLY A 217 -16.59 -2.48 102.02
N GLU A 218 -17.86 -2.87 101.89
CA GLU A 218 -18.25 -4.15 101.32
C GLU A 218 -18.19 -4.12 99.79
N LEU A 219 -17.56 -5.14 99.16
CA LEU A 219 -17.44 -5.28 97.72
C LEU A 219 -18.80 -5.64 97.08
N VAL A 220 -19.23 -4.89 96.08
CA VAL A 220 -20.40 -5.20 95.26
C VAL A 220 -19.97 -6.03 94.10
N PHE A 221 -20.55 -7.20 93.91
CA PHE A 221 -20.26 -8.09 92.81
C PHE A 221 -21.39 -8.14 91.77
N VAL A 222 -21.01 -8.28 90.52
CA VAL A 222 -21.94 -8.55 89.43
C VAL A 222 -21.69 -9.94 88.85
N PRO A 223 -22.76 -10.70 88.54
CA PRO A 223 -22.60 -12.00 87.90
C PRO A 223 -21.74 -11.87 86.64
N ASN A 224 -20.73 -12.73 86.52
CA ASN A 224 -19.89 -12.77 85.30
C ASN A 224 -20.35 -13.99 84.47
N GLU A 225 -20.84 -13.66 83.24
CA GLU A 225 -21.23 -14.70 82.29
C GLU A 225 -20.14 -14.90 81.29
N ILE A 226 -19.60 -16.10 81.18
CA ILE A 226 -18.58 -16.48 80.22
C ILE A 226 -19.28 -17.18 79.04
N ASN A 227 -19.23 -16.58 77.90
CA ASN A 227 -19.72 -17.17 76.68
C ASN A 227 -18.65 -18.07 76.02
N THR A 228 -19.03 -19.25 75.61
CA THR A 228 -18.21 -20.13 74.79
C THR A 228 -18.40 -19.75 73.29
N PHE A 229 -17.28 -19.59 72.62
CA PHE A 229 -17.30 -19.20 71.15
C PHE A 229 -16.80 -20.37 70.35
N GLU A 230 -17.48 -20.61 69.22
CA GLU A 230 -17.10 -21.57 68.21
C GLU A 230 -16.98 -20.89 66.86
N THR A 231 -15.99 -21.24 66.05
CA THR A 231 -15.88 -20.73 64.67
C THR A 231 -17.06 -21.25 63.85
N VAL A 232 -17.79 -20.34 63.21
CA VAL A 232 -18.90 -20.72 62.33
C VAL A 232 -18.40 -21.50 61.14
N PRO A 233 -18.93 -22.73 60.89
CA PRO A 233 -18.52 -23.58 59.77
C PRO A 233 -18.66 -22.85 58.42
N PHE A 234 -17.78 -23.20 57.43
CA PHE A 234 -17.73 -22.62 56.11
C PHE A 234 -19.12 -22.63 55.40
N GLY A 235 -19.81 -23.80 55.44
CA GLY A 235 -21.14 -23.94 54.83
C GLY A 235 -22.19 -22.98 55.41
N ASP A 236 -22.21 -22.86 56.76
CA ASP A 236 -23.15 -21.97 57.45
C ASP A 236 -22.85 -20.49 57.12
N GLN A 237 -21.58 -20.11 57.04
CA GLN A 237 -21.20 -18.74 56.66
C GLN A 237 -21.55 -18.44 55.21
N LEU A 238 -21.41 -19.39 54.27
CA LEU A 238 -21.81 -19.21 52.90
C LEU A 238 -23.31 -18.98 52.74
N GLU A 239 -24.10 -19.71 53.52
CA GLU A 239 -25.56 -19.55 53.50
C GLU A 239 -26.00 -18.25 54.18
N GLN A 240 -25.49 -17.96 55.40
CA GLN A 240 -25.82 -16.77 56.16
C GLN A 240 -25.40 -15.47 55.53
N ASN A 241 -24.23 -15.47 54.87
CA ASN A 241 -23.66 -14.28 54.18
C ASN A 241 -24.12 -14.16 52.74
N PHE A 242 -24.97 -15.07 52.25
CA PHE A 242 -25.43 -15.01 50.89
C PHE A 242 -26.31 -13.75 50.69
N ASN A 243 -25.81 -12.91 49.79
CA ASN A 243 -26.52 -11.67 49.44
C ASN A 243 -26.75 -11.57 47.93
N GLN A 244 -27.85 -10.97 47.58
CA GLN A 244 -28.22 -10.71 46.19
C GLN A 244 -28.58 -9.25 46.05
N SER A 245 -28.10 -8.62 44.99
CA SER A 245 -28.46 -7.24 44.66
C SER A 245 -28.84 -7.10 43.22
N VAL A 246 -29.90 -6.37 42.92
CA VAL A 246 -30.33 -5.99 41.60
C VAL A 246 -30.48 -4.48 41.60
N SER A 247 -29.82 -3.82 40.64
CA SER A 247 -29.94 -2.38 40.53
C SER A 247 -30.18 -1.96 39.05
N LEU A 248 -31.06 -0.97 38.90
CA LEU A 248 -31.34 -0.28 37.65
C LEU A 248 -30.97 1.21 37.85
N THR A 249 -29.97 1.66 37.11
CA THR A 249 -29.41 3.02 37.24
C THR A 249 -29.66 3.81 35.97
N LEU A 250 -30.43 4.90 36.08
CA LEU A 250 -30.59 5.92 35.03
C LEU A 250 -29.62 7.07 35.33
N SER A 251 -28.72 7.36 34.38
CA SER A 251 -27.74 8.44 34.50
C SER A 251 -27.96 9.47 33.41
N LEU A 252 -28.24 10.73 33.80
CA LEU A 252 -28.39 11.86 32.88
C LEU A 252 -27.30 12.90 33.20
N PRO A 253 -26.34 13.13 32.26
CA PRO A 253 -25.28 14.12 32.47
C PRO A 253 -25.85 15.54 32.25
N ILE A 254 -26.13 16.28 33.33
CA ILE A 254 -26.62 17.67 33.27
C ILE A 254 -25.46 18.64 33.07
N PHE A 255 -24.35 18.43 33.78
CA PHE A 255 -23.15 19.23 33.70
C PHE A 255 -21.92 18.36 33.93
N ASN A 256 -20.94 18.41 33.00
CA ASN A 256 -19.69 17.65 33.06
C ASN A 256 -18.48 18.50 32.65
N ASN A 257 -18.41 19.73 33.15
CA ASN A 257 -17.34 20.67 32.86
C ASN A 257 -17.06 20.84 31.34
N MET A 258 -18.13 20.95 30.52
CA MET A 258 -18.12 21.10 29.07
C MET A 258 -17.49 19.92 28.29
N ALA A 259 -17.11 18.80 28.92
CA ALA A 259 -16.46 17.68 28.30
C ALA A 259 -17.22 17.14 27.09
N ASN A 260 -18.54 16.96 27.20
CA ASN A 260 -19.38 16.48 26.09
C ASN A 260 -19.42 17.49 24.93
N ARG A 261 -19.51 18.80 25.22
CA ARG A 261 -19.46 19.85 24.18
C ARG A 261 -18.14 19.86 23.43
N THR A 262 -17.03 19.75 24.16
CA THR A 262 -15.70 19.66 23.57
C THR A 262 -15.54 18.43 22.69
N GLN A 263 -16.01 17.25 23.14
CA GLN A 263 -15.98 16.02 22.33
C GLN A 263 -16.82 16.15 21.05
N ILE A 264 -17.98 16.75 21.10
CA ILE A 264 -18.83 16.99 19.92
C ILE A 264 -18.13 17.96 18.96
N ALA A 265 -17.57 19.06 19.46
CA ALA A 265 -16.84 20.03 18.65
C ALA A 265 -15.62 19.38 17.97
N GLN A 266 -14.83 18.60 18.69
CA GLN A 266 -13.71 17.83 18.15
C GLN A 266 -14.18 16.78 17.13
N GLY A 267 -15.29 16.09 17.40
CA GLY A 267 -15.88 15.14 16.45
C GLY A 267 -16.29 15.80 15.14
N ARG A 268 -16.87 17.01 15.19
CA ARG A 268 -17.23 17.81 14.00
C ARG A 268 -16.00 18.21 13.21
N ILE A 269 -14.95 18.70 13.88
CA ILE A 269 -13.69 19.08 13.23
C ILE A 269 -13.05 17.86 12.54
N ARG A 270 -13.05 16.68 13.18
CA ARG A 270 -12.50 15.45 12.57
C ARG A 270 -13.30 15.01 11.34
N ALA A 271 -14.63 15.11 11.38
CA ALA A 271 -15.47 14.81 10.22
C ALA A 271 -15.17 15.76 9.05
N GLU A 272 -15.04 17.07 9.31
CA GLU A 272 -14.65 18.06 8.31
C GLU A 272 -13.24 17.82 7.75
N GLN A 273 -12.28 17.51 8.60
CA GLN A 273 -10.93 17.14 8.17
C GLN A 273 -10.92 15.88 7.28
N SER A 274 -11.75 14.88 7.60
CA SER A 274 -11.88 13.67 6.80
C SER A 274 -12.49 13.99 5.43
N HIS A 275 -13.50 14.84 5.39
CA HIS A 275 -14.11 15.32 4.14
C HIS A 275 -13.09 16.06 3.26
N ASN A 276 -12.30 16.98 3.85
CA ASN A 276 -11.26 17.71 3.13
C ASN A 276 -10.15 16.78 2.61
N ARG A 277 -9.81 15.71 3.35
CA ARG A 277 -8.87 14.68 2.86
C ARG A 277 -9.45 13.91 1.67
N MET A 278 -10.73 13.58 1.69
CA MET A 278 -11.40 12.94 0.56
C MET A 278 -11.37 13.84 -0.69
N LEU A 279 -11.63 15.16 -0.55
CA LEU A 279 -11.49 16.11 -1.64
C LEU A 279 -10.05 16.19 -2.17
N ALA A 280 -9.05 16.15 -1.29
CA ALA A 280 -7.64 16.11 -1.69
C ALA A 280 -7.34 14.86 -2.54
N VAL A 281 -7.77 13.67 -2.09
CA VAL A 281 -7.62 12.41 -2.85
C VAL A 281 -8.30 12.51 -4.22
N ARG A 282 -9.51 13.08 -4.29
CA ARG A 282 -10.21 13.32 -5.58
C ARG A 282 -9.39 14.20 -6.53
N ASN A 283 -8.85 15.30 -6.01
CA ASN A 283 -8.04 16.24 -6.80
C ASN A 283 -6.73 15.60 -7.25
N ASP A 284 -6.11 14.76 -6.41
CA ASP A 284 -4.90 14.01 -6.75
C ASP A 284 -5.18 13.00 -7.88
N LEU A 285 -6.27 12.25 -7.78
CA LEU A 285 -6.69 11.33 -8.84
C LEU A 285 -7.00 12.07 -10.15
N GLN A 286 -7.65 13.22 -10.07
CA GLN A 286 -7.89 14.06 -11.27
C GLN A 286 -6.58 14.50 -11.92
N ARG A 287 -5.59 14.94 -11.14
CA ARG A 287 -4.26 15.29 -11.66
C ARG A 287 -3.60 14.07 -12.30
N ASN A 288 -3.58 12.93 -11.58
CA ASN A 288 -2.97 11.70 -12.09
C ASN A 288 -3.57 11.23 -13.41
N VAL A 289 -4.89 11.35 -13.58
CA VAL A 289 -5.58 11.04 -14.86
C VAL A 289 -5.15 11.99 -15.96
N LEU A 290 -5.11 13.30 -15.69
CA LEU A 290 -4.69 14.30 -16.68
C LEU A 290 -3.22 14.11 -17.09
N ASP A 291 -2.34 13.92 -16.12
CA ASP A 291 -0.91 13.69 -16.36
C ASP A 291 -0.67 12.41 -17.17
N ALA A 292 -1.37 11.32 -16.82
CA ALA A 292 -1.27 10.05 -17.55
C ALA A 292 -1.81 10.17 -19.00
N LEU A 293 -2.89 10.91 -19.23
CA LEU A 293 -3.41 11.16 -20.58
C LEU A 293 -2.44 11.99 -21.41
N VAL A 294 -1.84 13.03 -20.83
CA VAL A 294 -0.82 13.84 -21.50
C VAL A 294 0.39 13.00 -21.84
N ALA A 295 0.87 12.18 -20.89
CA ALA A 295 1.99 11.27 -21.10
C ALA A 295 1.69 10.23 -22.20
N GLN A 296 0.50 9.64 -22.21
CA GLN A 296 0.08 8.68 -23.23
C GLN A 296 0.06 9.31 -24.64
N ARG A 297 -0.53 10.50 -24.78
CA ARG A 297 -0.56 11.21 -26.06
C ARG A 297 0.83 11.65 -26.54
N ALA A 298 1.66 12.10 -25.62
CA ALA A 298 3.04 12.47 -25.93
C ALA A 298 3.84 11.25 -26.41
N ALA A 299 3.76 10.12 -25.69
CA ALA A 299 4.44 8.88 -26.05
C ALA A 299 3.94 8.33 -27.41
N TYR A 300 2.63 8.42 -27.69
CA TYR A 300 2.09 8.06 -29.00
C TYR A 300 2.71 8.87 -30.13
N ARG A 301 2.74 10.21 -30.01
CA ARG A 301 3.33 11.08 -31.02
C ARG A 301 4.83 10.87 -31.17
N GLN A 302 5.54 10.63 -30.07
CA GLN A 302 6.96 10.30 -30.09
C GLN A 302 7.21 8.98 -30.82
N PHE A 303 6.40 7.95 -30.55
CA PHE A 303 6.49 6.66 -31.24
C PHE A 303 6.23 6.79 -32.73
N GLU A 304 5.18 7.52 -33.15
CA GLU A 304 4.87 7.79 -34.57
C GLU A 304 6.04 8.50 -35.26
N SER A 305 6.59 9.53 -34.64
CA SER A 305 7.73 10.29 -35.18
C SER A 305 8.99 9.45 -35.23
N ALA A 306 9.28 8.67 -34.18
CA ALA A 306 10.44 7.78 -34.14
C ALA A 306 10.32 6.65 -35.19
N THR A 307 9.12 6.14 -35.43
CA THR A 307 8.88 5.13 -36.50
C THR A 307 9.23 5.70 -37.87
N LYS A 308 8.74 6.89 -38.18
CA LYS A 308 9.10 7.59 -39.43
C LYS A 308 10.60 7.85 -39.55
N ALA A 309 11.26 8.19 -38.42
CA ALA A 309 12.70 8.41 -38.39
C ALA A 309 13.49 7.10 -38.58
N VAL A 310 13.00 5.97 -38.06
CA VAL A 310 13.60 4.62 -38.28
C VAL A 310 13.45 4.24 -39.75
N ASP A 311 12.27 4.40 -40.35
CA ASP A 311 12.03 4.06 -41.75
C ASP A 311 12.96 4.87 -42.69
N ALA A 312 13.02 6.19 -42.49
CA ALA A 312 13.91 7.07 -43.26
C ALA A 312 15.39 6.78 -43.02
N GLY A 313 15.77 6.49 -41.74
CA GLY A 313 17.13 6.15 -41.35
C GLY A 313 17.60 4.82 -41.93
N THR A 314 16.69 3.85 -42.06
CA THR A 314 16.99 2.54 -42.68
C THR A 314 17.33 2.72 -44.17
N LEU A 315 16.48 3.46 -44.91
CA LEU A 315 16.78 3.79 -46.31
C LEU A 315 18.07 4.61 -46.49
N ALA A 316 18.30 5.58 -45.60
CA ALA A 316 19.52 6.39 -45.65
C ALA A 316 20.79 5.51 -45.41
N LEU A 317 20.70 4.54 -44.49
CA LEU A 317 21.81 3.60 -44.25
C LEU A 317 22.02 2.68 -45.46
N GLU A 318 20.96 2.17 -46.07
CA GLU A 318 21.06 1.32 -47.30
C GLU A 318 21.79 2.07 -48.43
N TYR A 319 21.38 3.29 -48.74
CA TYR A 319 22.09 4.14 -49.73
C TYR A 319 23.53 4.46 -49.32
N ALA A 320 23.77 4.72 -48.06
CA ALA A 320 25.14 4.94 -47.56
C ALA A 320 26.01 3.71 -47.74
N GLN A 321 25.50 2.50 -47.48
CA GLN A 321 26.22 1.23 -47.71
C GLN A 321 26.56 1.01 -49.18
N GLU A 322 25.61 1.25 -50.10
CA GLU A 322 25.86 1.13 -51.54
C GLU A 322 26.95 2.13 -52.02
N ARG A 323 26.87 3.39 -51.59
CA ARG A 323 27.83 4.42 -51.94
C ARG A 323 29.21 4.15 -51.37
N PHE A 324 29.29 3.60 -50.16
CA PHE A 324 30.53 3.19 -49.56
C PHE A 324 31.17 2.01 -50.31
N ALA A 325 30.39 1.01 -50.73
CA ALA A 325 30.86 -0.12 -51.52
C ALA A 325 31.46 0.33 -52.91
N GLN A 326 30.91 1.45 -53.43
CA GLN A 326 31.41 2.10 -54.68
C GLN A 326 32.62 3.03 -54.42
N GLY A 327 33.03 3.24 -53.16
CA GLY A 327 34.12 4.15 -52.78
C GLY A 327 33.75 5.65 -52.90
N ILE A 328 32.46 5.99 -52.94
CA ILE A 328 31.98 7.37 -53.11
C ILE A 328 31.96 8.16 -51.81
N ILE A 329 31.72 7.46 -50.67
CA ILE A 329 31.70 8.07 -49.35
C ILE A 329 32.72 7.41 -48.43
N THR A 330 33.07 8.11 -47.33
CA THR A 330 34.04 7.64 -46.34
C THR A 330 33.37 6.71 -45.29
N SER A 331 34.19 5.93 -44.57
CA SER A 331 33.73 5.13 -43.42
C SER A 331 33.12 5.97 -42.32
N ILE A 332 33.56 7.23 -42.17
CA ILE A 332 33.00 8.18 -41.20
C ILE A 332 31.56 8.54 -41.54
N GLU A 333 31.27 8.80 -42.84
CA GLU A 333 29.89 9.10 -43.28
C GLU A 333 28.96 7.89 -43.12
N LEU A 334 29.42 6.69 -43.45
CA LEU A 334 28.69 5.45 -43.21
C LEU A 334 28.44 5.22 -41.69
N SER A 335 29.47 5.42 -40.87
CA SER A 335 29.37 5.32 -39.41
C SER A 335 28.34 6.32 -38.83
N THR A 336 28.27 7.54 -39.37
CA THR A 336 27.34 8.55 -38.97
C THR A 336 25.87 8.13 -39.28
N ALA A 337 25.64 7.58 -40.49
CA ALA A 337 24.32 7.06 -40.86
C ALA A 337 23.89 5.89 -39.95
N LYS A 338 24.80 4.96 -39.64
CA LYS A 338 24.55 3.87 -38.69
C LYS A 338 24.24 4.39 -37.29
N ALA A 339 25.03 5.31 -36.77
CA ALA A 339 24.80 5.90 -35.44
C ALA A 339 23.46 6.64 -35.34
N GLN A 340 23.03 7.29 -36.44
CA GLN A 340 21.72 7.95 -36.49
C GLN A 340 20.57 6.94 -36.46
N LEU A 341 20.64 5.88 -37.26
CA LEU A 341 19.63 4.82 -37.25
C LEU A 341 19.50 4.17 -35.86
N ASN A 342 20.64 3.88 -35.22
CA ASN A 342 20.66 3.29 -33.86
C ASN A 342 19.99 4.19 -32.81
N ARG A 343 20.21 5.51 -32.89
CA ARG A 343 19.52 6.47 -32.03
C ARG A 343 18.01 6.44 -32.27
N ASN A 344 17.61 6.49 -33.55
CA ASN A 344 16.19 6.45 -33.94
C ASN A 344 15.50 5.17 -33.43
N GLN A 345 16.16 4.01 -33.56
CA GLN A 345 15.65 2.73 -33.05
C GLN A 345 15.55 2.71 -31.52
N ALA A 346 16.53 3.24 -30.81
CA ALA A 346 16.48 3.35 -29.35
C ALA A 346 15.34 4.29 -28.89
N GLU A 347 15.14 5.39 -29.58
CA GLU A 347 14.03 6.32 -29.32
C GLU A 347 12.66 5.68 -29.61
N GLN A 348 12.54 4.92 -30.69
CA GLN A 348 11.33 4.18 -31.03
C GLN A 348 10.99 3.14 -29.95
N ILE A 349 11.96 2.35 -29.49
CA ILE A 349 11.79 1.36 -28.41
C ILE A 349 11.33 2.07 -27.13
N ASN A 350 12.01 3.14 -26.74
CA ASN A 350 11.66 3.90 -25.54
C ASN A 350 10.22 4.46 -25.62
N ALA A 351 9.86 5.11 -26.72
CA ALA A 351 8.53 5.67 -26.91
C ALA A 351 7.43 4.60 -26.91
N LYS A 352 7.71 3.42 -27.51
CA LYS A 352 6.81 2.25 -27.47
C LYS A 352 6.50 1.83 -26.05
N TYR A 353 7.51 1.61 -25.23
CA TYR A 353 7.31 1.14 -23.84
C TYR A 353 6.74 2.22 -22.91
N GLN A 354 7.07 3.50 -23.16
CA GLN A 354 6.41 4.62 -22.46
C GLN A 354 4.91 4.71 -22.77
N TYR A 355 4.51 4.52 -24.02
CA TYR A 355 3.10 4.48 -24.39
C TYR A 355 2.36 3.32 -23.68
N VAL A 356 2.95 2.12 -23.72
CA VAL A 356 2.39 0.94 -23.04
C VAL A 356 2.23 1.20 -21.55
N MET A 357 3.27 1.74 -20.89
CA MET A 357 3.23 2.06 -19.46
C MET A 357 2.14 3.08 -19.14
N ALA A 358 2.05 4.17 -19.89
CA ALA A 358 1.03 5.18 -19.67
C ALA A 358 -0.40 4.62 -19.87
N SER A 359 -0.58 3.73 -20.86
CA SER A 359 -1.86 3.05 -21.07
C SER A 359 -2.22 2.12 -19.92
N LYS A 360 -1.26 1.29 -19.46
CA LYS A 360 -1.49 0.38 -18.33
C LYS A 360 -1.69 1.11 -17.00
N TYR A 361 -1.03 2.24 -16.81
CA TYR A 361 -1.27 3.09 -15.65
C TYR A 361 -2.71 3.64 -15.61
N LEU A 362 -3.23 4.07 -16.77
CA LEU A 362 -4.64 4.46 -16.88
C LEU A 362 -5.62 3.31 -16.61
N ASP A 363 -5.29 2.08 -17.05
CA ASP A 363 -6.08 0.89 -16.76
C ASP A 363 -6.11 0.64 -15.22
N ILE A 364 -4.95 0.68 -14.55
CA ILE A 364 -4.85 0.50 -13.09
C ILE A 364 -5.64 1.58 -12.34
N LEU A 365 -5.54 2.85 -12.76
CA LEU A 365 -6.30 3.94 -12.14
C LEU A 365 -7.81 3.70 -12.22
N GLN A 366 -8.30 3.13 -13.33
CA GLN A 366 -9.71 2.81 -13.55
C GLN A 366 -10.14 1.50 -12.87
N GLY A 367 -9.23 0.76 -12.24
CA GLY A 367 -9.50 -0.54 -11.62
C GLY A 367 -9.66 -1.68 -12.64
N ILE A 368 -9.19 -1.49 -13.89
CA ILE A 368 -9.20 -2.51 -14.94
C ILE A 368 -8.05 -3.50 -14.67
N PRO A 369 -8.29 -4.81 -14.74
CA PRO A 369 -7.22 -5.81 -14.58
C PRO A 369 -6.12 -5.60 -15.63
N VAL A 370 -4.86 -5.63 -15.17
CA VAL A 370 -3.71 -5.53 -16.07
C VAL A 370 -3.52 -6.85 -16.81
N THR A 371 -3.73 -6.82 -18.10
CA THR A 371 -3.32 -7.87 -19.05
C THR A 371 -2.22 -7.29 -19.93
N LEU A 372 -1.06 -7.95 -20.00
CA LEU A 372 0.08 -7.60 -20.85
C LEU A 372 0.12 -8.46 -22.10
#